data_edffcff0777f3a6c833a1a96ac184353
#
_entry.id   edffcff0777f3a6c833a1a96ac184353
#
_cell.length_a   1.000
_cell.length_b   1.000
_cell.length_c   1.000
_cell.angle_alpha   90.00
_cell.angle_beta   90.00
_cell.angle_gamma   90.00
#
_symmetry.space_group_name_H-M   'P 1'
#
loop_
_entity.id
_entity.type
_entity.pdbx_description
1 polymer ?
#
loop_
_entity_poly.entity_id
_entity_poly.type
_entity_poly.pdbx_seq_one_letter_code
_entity_poly.pdbx_strand_id
1 'polypeptide(L)'
;MLDLQGLRFRAAFFHSLRSFFVRQQFLEVDTPIRQSLLIPEVNIEPLASEGWFLQASPELCMKRMLAAGCDRIFQLCNCFRKGERGRLHLEEFTMLEWYRTDAGYEALMADCEALLGFLLADLDGRAPCAFDGEGLRVDDRVISLQPPWDRLSVHEAFARYSPVPIEQAMAADTFDAILVEYVEPNLGKERPLFLYDYPVELGSLARCKVGDPRLAERFELYINGIELANGFSELTDSQEQRQRFEQELSMMEEGRRQRSLMPERFLEELAGLDRAAGIALGVDRLLMLLMGKESVGEVVSFAPADF
;
A
#
# COMPACT_ATOMS: atom_id res chain seq x y z
N MET A 1 9.20 -7.25 22.77
CA MET A 1 7.77 -7.06 23.10
C MET A 1 7.50 -5.59 23.36
N LEU A 2 6.45 -5.03 22.79
CA LEU A 2 6.01 -3.65 23.01
C LEU A 2 5.62 -3.46 24.48
N ASP A 3 6.01 -2.33 25.11
CA ASP A 3 5.66 -2.05 26.50
C ASP A 3 4.17 -1.67 26.65
N LEU A 4 3.70 -1.55 27.90
CA LEU A 4 2.28 -1.27 28.18
C LEU A 4 1.82 0.08 27.59
N GLN A 5 2.68 1.09 27.55
CA GLN A 5 2.36 2.41 27.00
C GLN A 5 2.21 2.32 25.48
N GLY A 6 3.14 1.66 24.81
CA GLY A 6 3.06 1.39 23.38
C GLY A 6 1.86 0.53 23.00
N LEU A 7 1.54 -0.51 23.80
CA LEU A 7 0.32 -1.32 23.58
C LEU A 7 -0.95 -0.47 23.66
N ARG A 8 -1.03 0.47 24.62
CA ARG A 8 -2.17 1.38 24.74
C ARG A 8 -2.26 2.35 23.55
N PHE A 9 -1.12 2.86 23.09
CA PHE A 9 -1.08 3.73 21.91
C PHE A 9 -1.49 2.97 20.65
N ARG A 10 -0.93 1.77 20.43
CA ARG A 10 -1.33 0.88 19.32
C ARG A 10 -2.84 0.60 19.34
N ALA A 11 -3.42 0.28 20.49
CA ALA A 11 -4.85 0.04 20.61
C ALA A 11 -5.69 1.29 20.28
N ALA A 12 -5.28 2.47 20.75
CA ALA A 12 -5.93 3.74 20.41
C ALA A 12 -5.83 4.03 18.92
N PHE A 13 -4.66 3.83 18.30
CA PHE A 13 -4.42 4.01 16.88
C PHE A 13 -5.34 3.12 16.01
N PHE A 14 -5.47 1.84 16.34
CA PHE A 14 -6.38 0.92 15.64
C PHE A 14 -7.85 1.33 15.79
N HIS A 15 -8.23 1.83 16.97
CA HIS A 15 -9.57 2.37 17.19
C HIS A 15 -9.81 3.64 16.36
N SER A 16 -8.84 4.54 16.29
CA SER A 16 -8.89 5.76 15.47
C SER A 16 -9.02 5.44 13.98
N LEU A 17 -8.24 4.48 13.45
CA LEU A 17 -8.37 4.03 12.06
C LEU A 17 -9.80 3.62 11.74
N ARG A 18 -10.39 2.72 12.55
CA ARG A 18 -11.79 2.28 12.36
C ARG A 18 -12.77 3.44 12.48
N SER A 19 -12.57 4.31 13.45
CA SER A 19 -13.45 5.47 13.70
C SER A 19 -13.49 6.41 12.49
N PHE A 20 -12.34 6.65 11.83
CA PHE A 20 -12.28 7.45 10.61
C PHE A 20 -13.14 6.84 9.50
N PHE A 21 -12.93 5.58 9.16
CA PHE A 21 -13.64 4.93 8.05
C PHE A 21 -15.13 4.81 8.31
N VAL A 22 -15.54 4.47 9.53
CA VAL A 22 -16.98 4.43 9.92
C VAL A 22 -17.63 5.80 9.77
N ARG A 23 -16.96 6.88 10.21
CA ARG A 23 -17.47 8.26 10.04
C ARG A 23 -17.55 8.67 8.56
N GLN A 24 -16.68 8.14 7.70
CA GLN A 24 -16.69 8.36 6.25
C GLN A 24 -17.65 7.40 5.52
N GLN A 25 -18.48 6.65 6.26
CA GLN A 25 -19.48 5.70 5.74
C GLN A 25 -18.88 4.54 4.94
N PHE A 26 -17.66 4.11 5.26
CA PHE A 26 -17.10 2.87 4.77
C PHE A 26 -17.61 1.69 5.60
N LEU A 27 -17.94 0.60 4.94
CA LEU A 27 -18.28 -0.69 5.57
C LEU A 27 -17.00 -1.44 5.92
N GLU A 28 -16.80 -1.80 7.19
CA GLU A 28 -15.74 -2.72 7.57
C GLU A 28 -16.10 -4.13 7.10
N VAL A 29 -15.20 -4.76 6.36
CA VAL A 29 -15.36 -6.12 5.85
C VAL A 29 -14.24 -7.00 6.36
N ASP A 30 -14.43 -8.32 6.24
CA ASP A 30 -13.42 -9.32 6.52
C ASP A 30 -13.33 -10.33 5.38
N THR A 31 -12.11 -10.81 5.11
CA THR A 31 -11.82 -11.78 4.07
C THR A 31 -11.05 -12.96 4.66
N PRO A 32 -11.13 -14.16 4.05
CA PRO A 32 -10.37 -15.30 4.53
C PRO A 32 -8.86 -15.04 4.50
N ILE A 33 -8.20 -15.23 5.64
CA ILE A 33 -6.73 -15.15 5.74
C ILE A 33 -6.06 -16.28 4.93
N ARG A 34 -6.69 -17.46 4.91
CA ARG A 34 -6.19 -18.63 4.19
C ARG A 34 -6.99 -18.82 2.92
N GLN A 35 -6.33 -18.75 1.77
CA GLN A 35 -6.94 -18.75 0.45
C GLN A 35 -6.36 -19.85 -0.43
N SER A 36 -7.18 -20.43 -1.29
CA SER A 36 -6.74 -21.45 -2.26
C SER A 36 -6.02 -20.84 -3.47
N LEU A 37 -6.15 -19.52 -3.64
CA LEU A 37 -5.69 -18.75 -4.78
C LEU A 37 -5.34 -17.34 -4.33
N LEU A 38 -4.24 -16.78 -4.84
CA LEU A 38 -3.83 -15.40 -4.66
C LEU A 38 -3.77 -14.68 -6.01
N ILE A 39 -3.69 -13.37 -5.99
CA ILE A 39 -3.39 -12.56 -7.17
C ILE A 39 -2.01 -13.00 -7.72
N PRO A 40 -1.89 -13.22 -9.03
CA PRO A 40 -0.59 -13.44 -9.64
C PRO A 40 0.25 -12.16 -9.58
N GLU A 41 1.32 -12.18 -8.79
CA GLU A 41 2.29 -11.08 -8.66
C GLU A 41 3.68 -11.68 -8.50
N VAL A 42 4.55 -11.44 -9.50
CA VAL A 42 5.89 -12.04 -9.53
C VAL A 42 6.77 -11.58 -8.37
N ASN A 43 6.57 -10.38 -7.86
CA ASN A 43 7.40 -9.78 -6.82
C ASN A 43 7.00 -10.17 -5.39
N ILE A 44 5.86 -10.84 -5.20
CA ILE A 44 5.37 -11.28 -3.89
C ILE A 44 5.49 -12.81 -3.77
N GLU A 45 6.33 -13.28 -2.85
CA GLU A 45 6.39 -14.71 -2.54
C GLU A 45 5.39 -15.06 -1.43
N PRO A 46 4.37 -15.92 -1.72
CA PRO A 46 3.35 -16.25 -0.75
C PRO A 46 3.84 -17.23 0.30
N LEU A 47 3.28 -17.14 1.51
CA LEU A 47 3.43 -18.17 2.55
C LEU A 47 2.45 -19.32 2.31
N ALA A 48 2.97 -20.53 2.08
CA ALA A 48 2.15 -21.72 1.90
C ALA A 48 1.56 -22.23 3.23
N SER A 49 0.32 -22.74 3.17
CA SER A 49 -0.41 -23.34 4.30
C SER A 49 -1.15 -24.58 3.83
N GLU A 50 -0.53 -25.76 3.95
CA GLU A 50 -1.13 -27.08 3.61
C GLU A 50 -1.83 -27.11 2.23
N GLY A 51 -1.12 -26.71 1.17
CA GLY A 51 -1.63 -26.67 -0.21
C GLY A 51 -2.48 -25.44 -0.55
N TRP A 52 -2.70 -24.56 0.40
CA TRP A 52 -3.27 -23.22 0.24
C TRP A 52 -2.21 -22.16 0.57
N PHE A 53 -2.62 -20.90 0.63
CA PHE A 53 -1.75 -19.77 0.93
C PHE A 53 -2.33 -18.90 2.04
N LEU A 54 -1.45 -18.22 2.79
CA LEU A 54 -1.85 -17.07 3.60
C LEU A 54 -1.89 -15.83 2.70
N GLN A 55 -2.90 -14.99 2.88
CA GLN A 55 -3.11 -13.81 2.05
C GLN A 55 -1.93 -12.83 2.12
N ALA A 56 -1.45 -12.38 0.96
CA ALA A 56 -0.48 -11.29 0.86
C ALA A 56 -1.15 -9.91 0.86
N SER A 57 -2.47 -9.89 0.52
CA SER A 57 -3.39 -8.76 0.48
C SER A 57 -4.83 -9.29 0.42
N PRO A 58 -5.83 -8.58 0.95
CA PRO A 58 -7.24 -8.92 0.79
C PRO A 58 -7.84 -8.47 -0.56
N GLU A 59 -7.08 -7.80 -1.42
CA GLU A 59 -7.49 -7.09 -2.64
C GLU A 59 -8.43 -7.91 -3.52
N LEU A 60 -8.08 -9.15 -3.86
CA LEU A 60 -8.88 -10.01 -4.75
C LEU A 60 -10.30 -10.21 -4.21
N CYS A 61 -10.44 -10.43 -2.91
CA CYS A 61 -11.74 -10.61 -2.26
C CYS A 61 -12.50 -9.29 -2.15
N MET A 62 -11.81 -8.20 -1.81
CA MET A 62 -12.44 -6.89 -1.64
C MET A 62 -12.97 -6.33 -2.98
N LYS A 63 -12.24 -6.47 -4.08
CA LYS A 63 -12.70 -6.08 -5.42
C LYS A 63 -13.95 -6.88 -5.86
N ARG A 64 -14.03 -8.16 -5.49
CA ARG A 64 -15.23 -8.98 -5.74
C ARG A 64 -16.44 -8.47 -4.94
N MET A 65 -16.24 -7.94 -3.72
CA MET A 65 -17.32 -7.30 -2.96
C MET A 65 -17.78 -5.99 -3.61
N LEU A 66 -16.87 -5.19 -4.20
CA LEU A 66 -17.25 -4.02 -4.99
C LEU A 66 -18.09 -4.41 -6.22
N ALA A 67 -17.65 -5.43 -6.97
CA ALA A 67 -18.39 -5.95 -8.12
C ALA A 67 -19.77 -6.50 -7.73
N ALA A 68 -19.94 -6.96 -6.48
CA ALA A 68 -21.21 -7.41 -5.93
C ALA A 68 -22.11 -6.26 -5.41
N GLY A 69 -21.66 -4.98 -5.54
CA GLY A 69 -22.48 -3.80 -5.23
C GLY A 69 -22.12 -3.10 -3.91
N CYS A 70 -20.96 -3.38 -3.30
CA CYS A 70 -20.49 -2.55 -2.20
C CYS A 70 -19.85 -1.26 -2.73
N ASP A 71 -20.20 -0.09 -2.19
CA ASP A 71 -19.71 1.20 -2.69
C ASP A 71 -18.41 1.66 -2.03
N ARG A 72 -18.29 1.45 -0.72
CA ARG A 72 -17.16 1.87 0.11
C ARG A 72 -16.88 0.80 1.15
N ILE A 73 -15.72 0.19 1.10
CA ILE A 73 -15.32 -0.87 2.03
C ILE A 73 -13.92 -0.63 2.53
N PHE A 74 -13.63 -1.06 3.74
CA PHE A 74 -12.27 -1.10 4.28
C PHE A 74 -12.05 -2.37 5.11
N GLN A 75 -10.81 -2.77 5.22
CA GLN A 75 -10.40 -3.91 6.04
C GLN A 75 -9.07 -3.62 6.73
N LEU A 76 -9.00 -3.94 8.03
CA LEU A 76 -7.75 -4.08 8.79
C LEU A 76 -7.48 -5.56 8.98
N CYS A 77 -6.39 -6.09 8.43
CA CYS A 77 -6.07 -7.51 8.53
C CYS A 77 -4.57 -7.78 8.59
N ASN A 78 -4.20 -8.98 9.03
CA ASN A 78 -2.85 -9.47 8.89
C ASN A 78 -2.63 -9.97 7.47
N CYS A 79 -1.49 -9.59 6.90
CA CYS A 79 -0.99 -10.06 5.62
C CYS A 79 0.37 -10.73 5.80
N PHE A 80 0.74 -11.60 4.84
CA PHE A 80 1.88 -12.47 4.95
C PHE A 80 2.68 -12.48 3.65
N ARG A 81 3.98 -12.13 3.72
CA ARG A 81 4.88 -12.15 2.58
C ARG A 81 6.18 -12.84 2.97
N LYS A 82 6.46 -13.96 2.30
CA LYS A 82 7.61 -14.79 2.62
C LYS A 82 8.93 -14.08 2.32
N GLY A 83 9.87 -14.16 3.24
CA GLY A 83 11.20 -13.59 3.08
C GLY A 83 11.29 -12.09 3.30
N GLU A 84 10.17 -11.36 3.44
CA GLU A 84 10.19 -9.94 3.76
C GLU A 84 10.57 -9.73 5.24
N ARG A 85 11.87 -9.49 5.47
CA ARG A 85 12.46 -9.28 6.81
C ARG A 85 13.41 -8.10 6.78
N GLY A 86 13.29 -7.22 7.75
CA GLY A 86 14.18 -6.07 7.86
C GLY A 86 13.63 -4.97 8.76
N ARG A 87 14.27 -3.83 8.71
CA ARG A 87 13.89 -2.67 9.51
C ARG A 87 12.43 -2.22 9.23
N LEU A 88 12.01 -2.27 7.99
CA LEU A 88 10.68 -1.82 7.52
C LEU A 88 9.75 -2.99 7.15
N HIS A 89 10.15 -4.25 7.36
CA HIS A 89 9.43 -5.41 6.90
C HIS A 89 9.35 -6.50 7.96
N LEU A 90 8.19 -7.13 8.07
CA LEU A 90 7.94 -8.38 8.79
C LEU A 90 7.18 -9.32 7.86
N GLU A 91 7.44 -10.64 7.94
CA GLU A 91 6.71 -11.62 7.12
C GLU A 91 5.21 -11.67 7.47
N GLU A 92 4.84 -11.34 8.69
CA GLU A 92 3.48 -11.07 9.12
C GLU A 92 3.38 -9.60 9.56
N PHE A 93 2.48 -8.85 8.95
CA PHE A 93 2.29 -7.43 9.19
C PHE A 93 0.82 -7.04 9.11
N THR A 94 0.49 -5.87 9.64
CA THR A 94 -0.87 -5.34 9.55
C THR A 94 -1.02 -4.43 8.34
N MET A 95 -2.04 -4.71 7.53
CA MET A 95 -2.43 -3.91 6.38
C MET A 95 -3.81 -3.28 6.61
N LEU A 96 -3.97 -2.06 6.17
CA LEU A 96 -5.25 -1.39 6.00
C LEU A 96 -5.48 -1.21 4.51
N GLU A 97 -6.54 -1.81 3.98
CA GLU A 97 -6.98 -1.55 2.62
C GLU A 97 -8.36 -0.90 2.61
N TRP A 98 -8.59 0.01 1.66
CA TRP A 98 -9.90 0.56 1.41
C TRP A 98 -10.13 0.81 -0.06
N TYR A 99 -11.37 0.68 -0.45
CA TYR A 99 -11.83 0.77 -1.83
C TYR A 99 -13.10 1.60 -1.91
N ARG A 100 -13.28 2.28 -3.04
CA ARG A 100 -14.49 3.05 -3.33
C ARG A 100 -14.83 3.01 -4.82
N THR A 101 -16.13 2.88 -5.13
CA THR A 101 -16.64 3.00 -6.50
C THR A 101 -16.73 4.46 -6.94
N ASP A 102 -16.90 4.69 -8.23
CA ASP A 102 -17.03 6.01 -8.87
C ASP A 102 -15.88 6.99 -8.57
N ALA A 103 -14.71 6.48 -8.28
CA ALA A 103 -13.54 7.23 -7.87
C ALA A 103 -12.31 6.94 -8.73
N GLY A 104 -11.34 7.86 -8.70
CA GLY A 104 -10.00 7.69 -9.21
C GLY A 104 -8.97 7.82 -8.09
N TYR A 105 -7.71 7.61 -8.41
CA TYR A 105 -6.59 7.64 -7.46
C TYR A 105 -6.44 8.96 -6.72
N GLU A 106 -6.87 10.09 -7.31
CA GLU A 106 -6.85 11.40 -6.64
C GLU A 106 -7.78 11.44 -5.42
N ALA A 107 -8.89 10.69 -5.44
CA ALA A 107 -9.79 10.59 -4.30
C ALA A 107 -9.13 9.82 -3.13
N LEU A 108 -8.30 8.82 -3.44
CA LEU A 108 -7.53 8.09 -2.43
C LEU A 108 -6.42 8.96 -1.82
N MET A 109 -5.76 9.81 -2.61
CA MET A 109 -4.81 10.80 -2.10
C MET A 109 -5.48 11.74 -1.09
N ALA A 110 -6.68 12.24 -1.40
CA ALA A 110 -7.47 13.06 -0.48
C ALA A 110 -7.91 12.27 0.77
N ASP A 111 -8.26 10.99 0.62
CA ASP A 111 -8.55 10.12 1.76
C ASP A 111 -7.33 9.96 2.68
N CYS A 112 -6.10 9.84 2.14
CA CYS A 112 -4.86 9.79 2.91
C CYS A 112 -4.62 11.07 3.72
N GLU A 113 -4.78 12.25 3.10
CA GLU A 113 -4.66 13.54 3.77
C GLU A 113 -5.67 13.67 4.92
N ALA A 114 -6.93 13.30 4.67
CA ALA A 114 -8.00 13.34 5.66
C ALA A 114 -7.78 12.32 6.80
N LEU A 115 -7.37 11.09 6.48
CA LEU A 115 -7.07 10.05 7.44
C LEU A 115 -5.96 10.48 8.41
N LEU A 116 -4.84 10.96 7.88
CA LEU A 116 -3.73 11.37 8.74
C LEU A 116 -4.10 12.58 9.60
N GLY A 117 -4.80 13.57 9.05
CA GLY A 117 -5.30 14.71 9.82
C GLY A 117 -6.23 14.27 10.97
N PHE A 118 -7.11 13.30 10.71
CA PHE A 118 -7.98 12.73 11.73
C PHE A 118 -7.18 11.99 12.81
N LEU A 119 -6.22 11.15 12.44
CA LEU A 119 -5.38 10.39 13.37
C LEU A 119 -4.59 11.31 14.29
N LEU A 120 -3.97 12.35 13.74
CA LEU A 120 -3.20 13.32 14.51
C LEU A 120 -4.08 14.02 15.58
N ALA A 121 -5.28 14.44 15.19
CA ALA A 121 -6.20 15.10 16.11
C ALA A 121 -6.74 14.16 17.21
N ASP A 122 -7.04 12.90 16.89
CA ASP A 122 -7.61 11.93 17.84
C ASP A 122 -6.55 11.33 18.79
N LEU A 123 -5.29 11.29 18.34
CA LEU A 123 -4.15 10.76 19.11
C LEU A 123 -3.34 11.83 19.81
N ASP A 124 -3.67 13.12 19.64
CA ASP A 124 -2.95 14.22 20.26
C ASP A 124 -2.87 14.07 21.80
N GLY A 125 -1.70 14.38 22.37
CA GLY A 125 -1.43 14.22 23.79
C GLY A 125 -1.32 12.78 24.31
N ARG A 126 -1.45 11.76 23.47
CA ARG A 126 -1.20 10.35 23.84
C ARG A 126 0.27 10.01 23.68
N ALA A 127 0.86 9.37 24.64
CA ALA A 127 2.24 8.90 24.55
C ALA A 127 2.30 7.38 24.28
N PRO A 128 3.35 6.89 23.60
CA PRO A 128 4.43 7.62 22.97
C PRO A 128 3.98 8.26 21.63
N CYS A 129 4.44 9.47 21.35
CA CYS A 129 4.01 10.22 20.19
C CYS A 129 5.21 11.06 19.67
N ALA A 130 5.53 10.94 18.38
CA ALA A 130 6.56 11.70 17.71
C ALA A 130 6.02 12.89 16.90
N PHE A 131 4.74 13.20 17.05
CA PHE A 131 4.09 14.32 16.38
C PHE A 131 3.45 15.28 17.38
N ASP A 132 3.28 16.53 16.96
CA ASP A 132 2.58 17.60 17.68
C ASP A 132 1.90 18.54 16.67
N GLY A 133 1.39 19.69 17.14
CA GLY A 133 0.75 20.68 16.27
C GLY A 133 1.63 21.25 15.17
N GLU A 134 2.96 21.09 15.23
CA GLU A 134 3.90 21.54 14.19
C GLU A 134 4.15 20.48 13.12
N GLY A 135 4.07 19.18 13.48
CA GLY A 135 4.28 18.08 12.56
C GLY A 135 4.90 16.83 13.18
N LEU A 136 5.47 15.97 12.35
CA LEU A 136 6.16 14.76 12.76
C LEU A 136 7.64 15.06 13.00
N ARG A 137 8.12 14.76 14.22
CA ARG A 137 9.54 14.89 14.59
C ARG A 137 10.31 13.66 14.14
N VAL A 138 11.30 13.88 13.28
CA VAL A 138 12.21 12.84 12.80
C VAL A 138 13.63 13.38 12.90
N ASP A 139 14.44 12.79 13.77
CA ASP A 139 15.77 13.30 14.12
C ASP A 139 15.68 14.78 14.54
N ASP A 140 16.49 15.66 13.96
CA ASP A 140 16.50 17.10 14.23
C ASP A 140 15.55 17.91 13.31
N ARG A 141 14.63 17.24 12.61
CA ARG A 141 13.71 17.88 11.64
C ARG A 141 12.26 17.71 12.06
N VAL A 142 11.43 18.62 11.57
CA VAL A 142 9.97 18.53 11.65
C VAL A 142 9.42 18.41 10.23
N ILE A 143 8.69 17.33 9.97
CA ILE A 143 7.99 17.10 8.71
C ILE A 143 6.58 17.64 8.89
N SER A 144 6.23 18.70 8.14
CA SER A 144 4.88 19.26 8.19
C SER A 144 3.86 18.27 7.65
N LEU A 145 2.90 17.87 8.47
CA LEU A 145 1.82 16.94 8.07
C LEU A 145 0.57 17.66 7.55
N GLN A 146 0.60 18.98 7.46
CA GLN A 146 -0.52 19.79 6.99
C GLN A 146 -0.69 19.66 5.46
N PRO A 147 -1.91 19.43 4.96
CA PRO A 147 -2.19 19.45 3.53
C PRO A 147 -2.13 20.88 2.96
N PRO A 148 -1.99 21.04 1.62
CA PRO A 148 -1.84 19.95 0.64
C PRO A 148 -0.45 19.32 0.69
N TRP A 149 -0.39 18.00 0.46
CA TRP A 149 0.87 17.28 0.37
C TRP A 149 1.50 17.42 -1.01
N ASP A 150 2.80 17.18 -1.08
CA ASP A 150 3.54 17.29 -2.34
C ASP A 150 3.13 16.19 -3.31
N ARG A 151 3.18 16.51 -4.60
CA ARG A 151 2.91 15.57 -5.69
C ARG A 151 4.05 15.64 -6.67
N LEU A 152 4.63 14.50 -7.00
CA LEU A 152 5.76 14.38 -7.93
C LEU A 152 5.50 13.17 -8.84
N SER A 153 5.52 13.38 -10.15
CA SER A 153 5.42 12.24 -11.07
C SER A 153 6.69 11.40 -11.01
N VAL A 154 6.55 10.08 -11.30
CA VAL A 154 7.70 9.17 -11.36
C VAL A 154 8.76 9.68 -12.33
N HIS A 155 8.35 10.20 -13.48
CA HIS A 155 9.27 10.79 -14.46
C HIS A 155 10.06 11.97 -13.90
N GLU A 156 9.39 12.93 -13.23
CA GLU A 156 10.06 14.06 -12.59
C GLU A 156 10.98 13.63 -11.44
N ALA A 157 10.58 12.60 -10.67
CA ALA A 157 11.40 12.08 -9.59
C ALA A 157 12.68 11.44 -10.11
N PHE A 158 12.60 10.65 -11.17
CA PHE A 158 13.79 10.09 -11.84
C PHE A 158 14.66 11.18 -12.45
N ALA A 159 14.09 12.17 -13.15
CA ALA A 159 14.84 13.30 -13.67
C ALA A 159 15.58 14.11 -12.60
N ARG A 160 15.07 14.13 -11.36
CA ARG A 160 15.62 14.90 -10.24
C ARG A 160 16.65 14.13 -9.42
N TYR A 161 16.45 12.83 -9.20
CA TYR A 161 17.19 12.06 -8.21
C TYR A 161 17.94 10.85 -8.79
N SER A 162 17.53 10.32 -9.94
CA SER A 162 18.15 9.14 -10.54
C SER A 162 19.46 9.48 -11.27
N PRO A 163 20.47 8.59 -11.23
CA PRO A 163 21.70 8.74 -12.00
C PRO A 163 21.51 8.52 -13.51
N VAL A 164 20.38 7.91 -13.92
CA VAL A 164 20.06 7.61 -15.33
C VAL A 164 18.62 7.98 -15.65
N PRO A 165 18.28 8.28 -16.93
CA PRO A 165 16.89 8.50 -17.35
C PRO A 165 16.01 7.29 -17.09
N ILE A 166 14.71 7.53 -16.86
CA ILE A 166 13.74 6.46 -16.56
C ILE A 166 13.66 5.42 -17.68
N GLU A 167 13.75 5.85 -18.94
CA GLU A 167 13.72 4.95 -20.10
C GLU A 167 14.90 3.98 -20.11
N GLN A 168 16.07 4.45 -19.67
CA GLN A 168 17.25 3.60 -19.54
C GLN A 168 17.09 2.62 -18.36
N ALA A 169 16.54 3.05 -17.25
CA ALA A 169 16.28 2.19 -16.09
C ALA A 169 15.28 1.08 -16.42
N MET A 170 14.20 1.42 -17.15
CA MET A 170 13.21 0.45 -17.63
C MET A 170 13.83 -0.56 -18.62
N ALA A 171 14.57 -0.08 -19.61
CA ALA A 171 15.21 -0.95 -20.62
C ALA A 171 16.26 -1.90 -20.03
N ALA A 172 16.88 -1.52 -18.90
CA ALA A 172 17.90 -2.32 -18.21
C ALA A 172 17.34 -3.20 -17.09
N ASP A 173 16.01 -3.17 -16.85
CA ASP A 173 15.35 -3.85 -15.71
C ASP A 173 15.96 -3.49 -14.34
N THR A 174 16.27 -2.19 -14.17
CA THR A 174 16.89 -1.65 -12.95
C THR A 174 16.03 -0.58 -12.27
N PHE A 175 14.79 -0.43 -12.70
CA PHE A 175 13.90 0.62 -12.19
C PHE A 175 13.75 0.54 -10.67
N ASP A 176 13.36 -0.61 -10.13
CA ASP A 176 13.11 -0.78 -8.68
C ASP A 176 14.39 -0.55 -7.85
N ALA A 177 15.53 -1.08 -8.34
CA ALA A 177 16.81 -0.87 -7.66
C ALA A 177 17.19 0.63 -7.58
N ILE A 178 16.99 1.37 -8.68
CA ILE A 178 17.27 2.81 -8.75
C ILE A 178 16.24 3.59 -7.92
N LEU A 179 14.96 3.22 -7.96
CA LEU A 179 13.92 3.83 -7.14
C LEU A 179 14.30 3.77 -5.67
N VAL A 180 14.61 2.56 -5.17
CA VAL A 180 14.96 2.31 -3.76
C VAL A 180 16.27 3.00 -3.35
N GLU A 181 17.29 2.95 -4.19
CA GLU A 181 18.63 3.45 -3.82
C GLU A 181 18.76 4.97 -3.94
N TYR A 182 18.16 5.58 -4.98
CA TYR A 182 18.41 6.98 -5.32
C TYR A 182 17.18 7.89 -5.17
N VAL A 183 15.97 7.40 -5.41
CA VAL A 183 14.77 8.24 -5.44
C VAL A 183 14.08 8.27 -4.08
N GLU A 184 13.66 7.14 -3.55
CA GLU A 184 12.92 7.03 -2.27
C GLU A 184 13.58 7.77 -1.10
N PRO A 185 14.92 7.69 -0.91
CA PRO A 185 15.58 8.38 0.19
C PRO A 185 15.37 9.89 0.20
N ASN A 186 14.93 10.49 -0.91
CA ASN A 186 14.70 11.91 -1.06
C ASN A 186 13.22 12.31 -0.96
N LEU A 187 12.29 11.35 -0.94
CA LEU A 187 10.85 11.62 -0.94
C LEU A 187 10.31 11.92 0.45
N GLY A 188 9.35 12.82 0.55
CA GLY A 188 8.61 13.08 1.78
C GLY A 188 9.44 13.67 2.94
N LYS A 189 10.51 14.44 2.66
CA LYS A 189 11.45 14.95 3.66
C LYS A 189 10.98 16.19 4.42
N GLU A 190 10.17 17.04 3.78
CA GLU A 190 9.65 18.28 4.38
C GLU A 190 8.16 18.16 4.68
N ARG A 191 7.44 17.41 3.86
CA ARG A 191 6.03 17.04 4.00
C ARG A 191 5.76 15.71 3.29
N PRO A 192 4.65 15.01 3.58
CA PRO A 192 4.26 13.80 2.84
C PRO A 192 4.21 14.08 1.34
N LEU A 193 4.57 13.07 0.54
CA LEU A 193 4.66 13.19 -0.91
C LEU A 193 3.97 12.00 -1.58
N PHE A 194 3.13 12.28 -2.56
CA PHE A 194 2.61 11.30 -3.49
C PHE A 194 3.52 11.22 -4.71
N LEU A 195 4.17 10.06 -4.90
CA LEU A 195 4.85 9.70 -6.13
C LEU A 195 3.82 9.05 -7.04
N TYR A 196 3.51 9.64 -8.21
CA TYR A 196 2.36 9.23 -9.01
C TYR A 196 2.68 9.12 -10.50
N ASP A 197 1.76 8.56 -11.28
CA ASP A 197 1.90 8.34 -12.73
C ASP A 197 3.09 7.41 -13.05
N TYR A 198 2.95 6.17 -12.65
CA TYR A 198 3.93 5.12 -12.94
C TYR A 198 3.91 4.71 -14.43
N PRO A 199 5.03 4.25 -15.01
CA PRO A 199 5.00 3.56 -16.29
C PRO A 199 3.96 2.44 -16.29
N VAL A 200 3.24 2.27 -17.40
CA VAL A 200 2.16 1.28 -17.50
C VAL A 200 2.62 -0.16 -17.28
N GLU A 201 3.87 -0.46 -17.63
CA GLU A 201 4.52 -1.76 -17.41
C GLU A 201 4.63 -2.11 -15.92
N LEU A 202 4.63 -1.09 -15.05
CA LEU A 202 4.65 -1.21 -13.59
C LEU A 202 3.27 -0.97 -12.97
N GLY A 203 2.25 -0.90 -13.80
CA GLY A 203 0.89 -0.60 -13.39
C GLY A 203 0.18 -1.74 -12.67
N SER A 204 0.63 -2.99 -12.83
CA SER A 204 0.00 -4.19 -12.25
C SER A 204 -1.54 -4.18 -12.42
N LEU A 205 -2.27 -3.83 -11.38
CA LEU A 205 -3.74 -3.81 -11.32
C LEU A 205 -4.34 -2.41 -11.56
N ALA A 206 -3.49 -1.42 -11.86
CA ALA A 206 -3.93 -0.05 -12.16
C ALA A 206 -4.36 0.08 -13.62
N ARG A 207 -5.39 0.90 -13.85
CA ARG A 207 -5.78 1.25 -15.23
C ARG A 207 -4.79 2.22 -15.85
N CYS A 208 -4.75 2.23 -17.18
CA CYS A 208 -4.01 3.24 -17.94
C CYS A 208 -4.60 4.63 -17.72
N LYS A 209 -3.73 5.66 -17.71
CA LYS A 209 -4.14 7.04 -17.56
C LYS A 209 -4.88 7.55 -18.78
N VAL A 210 -6.02 8.20 -18.55
CA VAL A 210 -6.78 8.85 -19.63
C VAL A 210 -5.93 9.95 -20.26
N GLY A 211 -5.70 9.85 -21.56
CA GLY A 211 -4.91 10.83 -22.33
C GLY A 211 -3.44 10.49 -22.50
N ASP A 212 -2.85 9.62 -21.68
CA ASP A 212 -1.50 9.07 -21.89
C ASP A 212 -1.45 7.57 -21.51
N PRO A 213 -1.67 6.65 -22.45
CA PRO A 213 -1.73 5.21 -22.18
C PRO A 213 -0.38 4.59 -21.79
N ARG A 214 0.73 5.36 -21.82
CA ARG A 214 2.05 4.90 -21.35
C ARG A 214 2.16 4.97 -19.83
N LEU A 215 1.20 5.62 -19.16
CA LEU A 215 1.15 5.82 -17.72
C LEU A 215 0.00 5.04 -17.08
N ALA A 216 0.22 4.57 -15.88
CA ALA A 216 -0.79 3.99 -15.01
C ALA A 216 -1.26 5.04 -13.97
N GLU A 217 -2.55 5.09 -13.70
CA GLU A 217 -3.11 5.88 -12.60
C GLU A 217 -2.82 5.19 -11.25
N ARG A 218 -1.54 5.15 -10.88
CA ARG A 218 -0.97 4.58 -9.65
C ARG A 218 -0.19 5.63 -8.89
N PHE A 219 -0.23 5.57 -7.58
CA PHE A 219 0.61 6.39 -6.71
C PHE A 219 1.09 5.59 -5.50
N GLU A 220 2.18 6.08 -4.93
CA GLU A 220 2.67 5.65 -3.62
C GLU A 220 2.80 6.88 -2.70
N LEU A 221 2.53 6.68 -1.41
CA LEU A 221 2.68 7.72 -0.38
C LEU A 221 3.98 7.54 0.36
N TYR A 222 4.78 8.60 0.40
CA TYR A 222 6.06 8.63 1.11
C TYR A 222 6.06 9.66 2.25
N ILE A 223 6.57 9.26 3.42
CA ILE A 223 6.96 10.15 4.52
C ILE A 223 8.37 9.78 4.95
N ASN A 224 9.28 10.75 4.94
CA ASN A 224 10.70 10.57 5.29
C ASN A 224 11.43 9.47 4.49
N GLY A 225 11.13 9.30 3.22
CA GLY A 225 11.70 8.26 2.38
C GLY A 225 11.16 6.85 2.67
N ILE A 226 10.06 6.75 3.40
CA ILE A 226 9.41 5.48 3.73
C ILE A 226 8.09 5.43 2.97
N GLU A 227 7.94 4.42 2.12
CA GLU A 227 6.67 4.09 1.47
C GLU A 227 5.66 3.61 2.51
N LEU A 228 4.54 4.30 2.60
CA LEU A 228 3.46 3.99 3.53
C LEU A 228 2.25 3.34 2.87
N ALA A 229 1.96 3.72 1.63
CA ALA A 229 0.79 3.23 0.93
C ALA A 229 1.01 3.18 -0.58
N ASN A 230 0.31 2.26 -1.24
CA ASN A 230 0.25 2.11 -2.69
C ASN A 230 -1.22 2.05 -3.11
N GLY A 231 -1.63 2.95 -3.99
CA GLY A 231 -3.02 3.06 -4.43
C GLY A 231 -3.14 3.36 -5.91
N PHE A 232 -4.28 2.99 -6.49
CA PHE A 232 -4.51 3.19 -7.91
C PHE A 232 -5.98 3.27 -8.27
N SER A 233 -6.25 3.83 -9.45
CA SER A 233 -7.54 3.61 -10.11
C SER A 233 -7.55 2.20 -10.68
N GLU A 234 -8.59 1.44 -10.35
CA GLU A 234 -8.67 0.02 -10.66
C GLU A 234 -8.79 -0.25 -12.15
N LEU A 235 -8.05 -1.25 -12.62
CA LEU A 235 -8.30 -1.85 -13.92
C LEU A 235 -9.55 -2.73 -13.84
N THR A 236 -10.61 -2.31 -14.53
CA THR A 236 -11.91 -3.00 -14.52
C THR A 236 -12.18 -3.75 -15.84
N ASP A 237 -11.33 -3.60 -16.85
CA ASP A 237 -11.38 -4.41 -18.07
C ASP A 237 -10.85 -5.82 -17.79
N SER A 238 -11.77 -6.79 -17.76
CA SER A 238 -11.44 -8.18 -17.44
C SER A 238 -10.55 -8.86 -18.50
N GLN A 239 -10.57 -8.40 -19.75
CA GLN A 239 -9.73 -8.96 -20.82
C GLN A 239 -8.29 -8.44 -20.68
N GLU A 240 -8.11 -7.14 -20.46
CA GLU A 240 -6.80 -6.57 -20.16
C GLU A 240 -6.23 -7.14 -18.87
N GLN A 241 -7.04 -7.27 -17.81
CA GLN A 241 -6.60 -7.86 -16.55
C GLN A 241 -6.14 -9.32 -16.72
N ARG A 242 -6.84 -10.11 -17.54
CA ARG A 242 -6.42 -11.47 -17.88
C ARG A 242 -5.05 -11.49 -18.55
N GLN A 243 -4.84 -10.64 -19.55
CA GLN A 243 -3.56 -10.57 -20.26
C GLN A 243 -2.40 -10.22 -19.32
N ARG A 244 -2.60 -9.29 -18.39
CA ARG A 244 -1.58 -8.96 -17.38
C ARG A 244 -1.32 -10.13 -16.44
N PHE A 245 -2.34 -10.84 -15.98
CA PHE A 245 -2.15 -12.04 -15.16
C PHE A 245 -1.46 -13.18 -15.92
N GLU A 246 -1.70 -13.36 -17.20
CA GLU A 246 -1.00 -14.33 -18.05
C GLU A 246 0.51 -14.00 -18.14
N GLN A 247 0.86 -12.72 -18.24
CA GLN A 247 2.26 -12.26 -18.22
C GLN A 247 2.92 -12.54 -16.86
N GLU A 248 2.27 -12.19 -15.75
CA GLU A 248 2.77 -12.47 -14.40
C GLU A 248 2.98 -13.98 -14.17
N LEU A 249 2.00 -14.81 -14.54
CA LEU A 249 2.11 -16.25 -14.41
C LEU A 249 3.26 -16.83 -15.26
N SER A 250 3.50 -16.29 -16.46
CA SER A 250 4.63 -16.69 -17.29
C SER A 250 5.97 -16.35 -16.62
N MET A 251 6.11 -15.13 -16.10
CA MET A 251 7.32 -14.71 -15.36
C MET A 251 7.55 -15.55 -14.09
N MET A 252 6.48 -15.91 -13.37
CA MET A 252 6.56 -16.81 -12.21
C MET A 252 7.06 -18.21 -12.58
N GLU A 253 6.60 -18.77 -13.72
CA GLU A 253 7.07 -20.08 -14.22
C GLU A 253 8.54 -20.04 -14.63
N GLU A 254 8.98 -19.00 -15.35
CA GLU A 254 10.37 -18.79 -15.74
C GLU A 254 11.30 -18.63 -14.52
N GLY A 255 10.85 -17.87 -13.52
CA GLY A 255 11.54 -17.68 -12.25
C GLY A 255 11.52 -18.88 -11.30
N ARG A 256 10.88 -20.00 -11.69
CA ARG A 256 10.67 -21.21 -10.87
C ARG A 256 10.03 -20.89 -9.50
N ARG A 257 9.19 -19.86 -9.45
CA ARG A 257 8.44 -19.49 -8.25
C ARG A 257 7.23 -20.39 -8.04
N GLN A 258 6.64 -20.33 -6.87
CA GLN A 258 5.43 -21.11 -6.59
C GLN A 258 4.30 -20.68 -7.54
N ARG A 259 3.76 -21.64 -8.31
CA ARG A 259 2.74 -21.39 -9.33
C ARG A 259 1.44 -20.92 -8.66
N SER A 260 0.96 -19.73 -9.03
CA SER A 260 -0.42 -19.32 -8.81
C SER A 260 -1.32 -19.84 -9.95
N LEU A 261 -2.62 -19.82 -9.75
CA LEU A 261 -3.60 -20.17 -10.76
C LEU A 261 -4.30 -18.88 -11.24
N MET A 262 -4.80 -18.91 -12.49
CA MET A 262 -5.62 -17.82 -13.01
C MET A 262 -6.87 -17.64 -12.14
N PRO A 263 -7.17 -16.44 -11.61
CA PRO A 263 -8.34 -16.17 -10.79
C PRO A 263 -9.60 -15.99 -11.65
N GLU A 264 -10.07 -17.06 -12.29
CA GLU A 264 -11.15 -17.03 -13.29
C GLU A 264 -12.42 -16.38 -12.74
N ARG A 265 -12.83 -16.76 -11.53
CA ARG A 265 -14.04 -16.21 -10.92
C ARG A 265 -13.93 -14.70 -10.64
N PHE A 266 -12.76 -14.23 -10.27
CA PHE A 266 -12.51 -12.79 -10.10
C PHE A 266 -12.68 -12.06 -11.44
N LEU A 267 -12.10 -12.59 -12.52
CA LEU A 267 -12.19 -12.00 -13.86
C LEU A 267 -13.62 -11.98 -14.38
N GLU A 268 -14.43 -13.01 -14.10
CA GLU A 268 -15.85 -13.04 -14.43
C GLU A 268 -16.63 -11.97 -13.68
N GLU A 269 -16.39 -11.82 -12.38
CA GLU A 269 -17.10 -10.87 -11.52
C GLU A 269 -16.64 -9.42 -11.74
N LEU A 270 -15.38 -9.21 -12.17
CA LEU A 270 -14.80 -7.87 -12.45
C LEU A 270 -15.59 -7.10 -13.52
N ALA A 271 -16.24 -7.80 -14.45
CA ALA A 271 -17.12 -7.19 -15.46
C ALA A 271 -18.32 -6.42 -14.87
N GLY A 272 -18.65 -6.64 -13.59
CA GLY A 272 -19.68 -5.89 -12.84
C GLY A 272 -19.18 -4.58 -12.21
N LEU A 273 -17.91 -4.24 -12.38
CA LEU A 273 -17.29 -3.06 -11.78
C LEU A 273 -16.91 -2.05 -12.85
N ASP A 274 -17.61 -0.93 -12.94
CA ASP A 274 -17.35 0.10 -13.96
C ASP A 274 -16.12 0.96 -13.62
N ARG A 275 -16.09 1.51 -12.42
CA ARG A 275 -15.03 2.40 -11.97
C ARG A 275 -14.84 2.28 -10.46
N ALA A 276 -13.61 2.07 -10.04
CA ALA A 276 -13.24 2.06 -8.63
C ALA A 276 -11.80 2.53 -8.43
N ALA A 277 -11.46 2.80 -7.18
CA ALA A 277 -10.11 3.05 -6.76
C ALA A 277 -9.85 2.35 -5.42
N GLY A 278 -8.66 1.81 -5.24
CA GLY A 278 -8.24 1.06 -4.07
C GLY A 278 -6.83 1.42 -3.62
N ILE A 279 -6.55 1.23 -2.35
CA ILE A 279 -5.26 1.53 -1.74
C ILE A 279 -4.97 0.57 -0.60
N ALA A 280 -3.70 0.16 -0.51
CA ALA A 280 -3.13 -0.60 0.59
C ALA A 280 -2.17 0.30 1.39
N LEU A 281 -2.33 0.33 2.72
CA LEU A 281 -1.49 1.09 3.65
C LEU A 281 -0.86 0.17 4.69
N GLY A 282 0.47 0.25 4.82
CA GLY A 282 1.23 -0.45 5.84
C GLY A 282 1.05 0.16 7.22
N VAL A 283 0.16 -0.41 8.01
CA VAL A 283 -0.25 0.10 9.34
C VAL A 283 0.94 0.18 10.30
N ASP A 284 1.78 -0.85 10.31
CA ASP A 284 2.93 -0.90 11.20
C ASP A 284 4.00 0.13 10.83
N ARG A 285 4.19 0.43 9.52
CA ARG A 285 5.10 1.51 9.07
C ARG A 285 4.59 2.89 9.49
N LEU A 286 3.29 3.17 9.33
CA LEU A 286 2.71 4.42 9.78
C LEU A 286 2.81 4.57 11.30
N LEU A 287 2.47 3.51 12.05
CA LEU A 287 2.58 3.50 13.51
C LEU A 287 4.03 3.70 13.97
N MET A 288 5.00 3.10 13.29
CA MET A 288 6.43 3.29 13.55
C MET A 288 6.82 4.76 13.47
N LEU A 289 6.41 5.47 12.43
CA LEU A 289 6.66 6.91 12.30
C LEU A 289 5.97 7.71 13.41
N LEU A 290 4.68 7.46 13.67
CA LEU A 290 3.92 8.19 14.68
C LEU A 290 4.44 7.97 16.12
N MET A 291 5.07 6.83 16.39
CA MET A 291 5.70 6.53 17.68
C MET A 291 7.18 6.94 17.76
N GLY A 292 7.77 7.46 16.67
CA GLY A 292 9.19 7.81 16.59
C GLY A 292 10.11 6.60 16.76
N LYS A 293 9.73 5.46 16.18
CA LYS A 293 10.51 4.22 16.23
C LYS A 293 11.31 4.03 14.95
N GLU A 294 12.40 3.29 15.06
CA GLU A 294 13.32 3.05 13.94
C GLU A 294 12.97 1.81 13.12
N SER A 295 12.23 0.85 13.71
CA SER A 295 11.86 -0.39 13.04
C SER A 295 10.42 -0.80 13.32
N VAL A 296 9.78 -1.50 12.36
CA VAL A 296 8.42 -2.04 12.52
C VAL A 296 8.34 -3.09 13.64
N GLY A 297 9.45 -3.77 13.96
CA GLY A 297 9.52 -4.70 15.08
C GLY A 297 9.29 -4.05 16.44
N GLU A 298 9.53 -2.73 16.58
CA GLU A 298 9.34 -1.99 17.84
C GLU A 298 7.89 -1.53 18.07
N VAL A 299 7.00 -1.72 17.10
CA VAL A 299 5.59 -1.26 17.19
C VAL A 299 4.57 -2.39 17.12
N VAL A 300 5.02 -3.64 16.95
CA VAL A 300 4.18 -4.84 17.06
C VAL A 300 4.21 -5.38 18.48
N SER A 301 3.15 -6.07 18.90
CA SER A 301 3.06 -6.62 20.26
C SER A 301 4.19 -7.59 20.56
N PHE A 302 4.52 -8.45 19.60
CA PHE A 302 5.68 -9.35 19.63
C PHE A 302 6.36 -9.32 18.27
N ALA A 303 7.64 -9.08 18.24
CA ALA A 303 8.47 -9.25 17.05
C ALA A 303 9.02 -10.69 16.97
N PRO A 304 9.43 -11.17 15.79
CA PRO A 304 10.04 -12.52 15.67
C PRO A 304 11.23 -12.76 16.61
N ALA A 305 11.97 -11.72 16.98
CA ALA A 305 13.09 -11.80 17.93
C ALA A 305 12.66 -11.99 19.40
N ASP A 306 11.36 -11.89 19.71
CA ASP A 306 10.83 -12.09 21.07
C ASP A 306 10.54 -13.57 21.39
N PHE A 307 10.70 -14.48 20.40
CA PHE A 307 10.53 -15.91 20.51
C PHE A 307 11.88 -16.62 20.34
#